data_adfd9f566f078ce4b84e3ea89afa6b5a
#
_entry.id   adfd9f566f078ce4b84e3ea89afa6b5a
#
_cell.length_a   1.000
_cell.length_b   1.000
_cell.length_c   1.000
_cell.angle_alpha   90.00
_cell.angle_beta   90.00
_cell.angle_gamma   90.00
#
_symmetry.space_group_name_H-M   'P 1'
#
loop_
_entity.id
_entity.type
_entity.pdbx_description
1 polymer ?
#
loop_
_entity_poly.entity_id
_entity_poly.type
_entity_poly.pdbx_seq_one_letter_code
_entity_poly.pdbx_strand_id
1 'polypeptide(L)' 'MSIAYTCYFFDGNRKISGSKGLLADNEAGAIAAARALAGVRNAAAFEVWQATRHVYSEG' A
#
# COMPACT_ATOMS: atom_id res chain seq x y z
N MET A 1 2.05 8.08 -17.61
CA MET A 1 0.63 7.85 -17.37
C MET A 1 0.44 7.29 -15.97
N SER A 2 -0.44 7.89 -15.17
CA SER A 2 -0.61 7.48 -13.77
C SER A 2 -1.63 6.37 -13.66
N ILE A 3 -1.32 5.38 -12.83
CA ILE A 3 -2.20 4.25 -12.54
C ILE A 3 -2.66 4.39 -11.09
N ALA A 4 -3.94 4.15 -10.83
CA ALA A 4 -4.49 4.23 -9.49
C ALA A 4 -4.26 2.92 -8.74
N TYR A 5 -3.69 3.01 -7.56
CA TYR A 5 -3.48 1.88 -6.67
C TYR A 5 -4.11 2.20 -5.32
N THR A 6 -4.43 1.17 -4.55
CA THR A 6 -4.91 1.31 -3.19
C THR A 6 -3.93 0.61 -2.26
N CYS A 7 -3.53 1.31 -1.21
CA CYS A 7 -2.66 0.74 -0.20
C CYS A 7 -3.46 0.54 1.09
N TYR A 8 -3.42 -0.67 1.63
CA TYR A 8 -4.04 -0.99 2.92
C TYR A 8 -2.94 -1.15 3.95
N PHE A 9 -3.15 -0.56 5.12
CA PHE A 9 -2.20 -0.63 6.24
C PHE A 9 -2.76 -1.53 7.33
N PHE A 10 -1.90 -2.34 7.92
CA PHE A 10 -2.29 -3.29 8.95
C PHE A 10 -1.59 -2.95 10.27
N ASP A 11 -2.28 -3.22 11.38
CA ASP A 11 -1.70 -3.07 12.72
C ASP A 11 -0.98 -4.35 13.14
N GLY A 12 -0.47 -4.38 14.38
CA GLY A 12 0.24 -5.54 14.91
C GLY A 12 -0.62 -6.78 15.05
N ASN A 13 -1.94 -6.64 14.99
CA ASN A 13 -2.89 -7.76 15.07
C ASN A 13 -3.38 -8.20 13.71
N ARG A 14 -2.75 -7.71 12.63
CA ARG A 14 -3.09 -8.03 11.24
C ARG A 14 -4.49 -7.56 10.84
N LYS A 15 -4.96 -6.50 11.47
CA LYS A 15 -6.22 -5.87 11.11
C LYS A 15 -5.94 -4.61 10.32
N ILE A 16 -6.83 -4.29 9.37
CA ILE A 16 -6.67 -3.08 8.57
C ILE A 16 -6.85 -1.87 9.48
N SER A 17 -5.81 -1.06 9.57
CA SER A 17 -5.82 0.17 10.37
C SER A 17 -6.09 1.41 9.52
N GLY A 18 -5.99 1.29 8.21
CA GLY A 18 -6.26 2.40 7.31
C GLY A 18 -6.00 2.03 5.86
N SER A 19 -6.36 2.94 4.96
CA SER A 19 -6.10 2.76 3.55
C SER A 19 -5.87 4.10 2.90
N LYS A 20 -5.21 4.09 1.72
CA LYS A 20 -4.93 5.30 0.98
C LYS A 20 -4.83 5.00 -0.50
N GLY A 21 -5.42 5.87 -1.32
CA GLY A 21 -5.26 5.81 -2.76
C GLY A 21 -3.93 6.40 -3.17
N LEU A 22 -3.27 5.75 -4.13
CA LEU A 22 -1.98 6.17 -4.66
C LEU A 22 -2.08 6.30 -6.17
N LEU A 23 -1.26 7.20 -6.73
CA LEU A 23 -1.05 7.27 -8.18
C LEU A 23 0.43 7.02 -8.43
N ALA A 24 0.71 6.12 -9.38
CA ALA A 24 2.09 5.80 -9.75
C ALA A 24 2.14 5.38 -11.21
N ASP A 25 3.31 5.45 -11.80
CA ASP A 25 3.47 5.08 -13.20
C ASP A 25 3.59 3.57 -13.40
N ASN A 26 3.99 2.85 -12.34
CA ASN A 26 4.16 1.40 -12.39
C ASN A 26 4.09 0.83 -10.98
N GLU A 27 4.15 -0.52 -10.90
CA GLU A 27 4.05 -1.21 -9.62
C GLU A 27 5.19 -0.86 -8.67
N ALA A 28 6.41 -0.76 -9.19
CA ALA A 28 7.57 -0.44 -8.36
C ALA A 28 7.39 0.92 -7.68
N GLY A 29 6.89 1.91 -8.41
CA GLY A 29 6.61 3.22 -7.86
C GLY A 29 5.53 3.19 -6.79
N ALA A 30 4.47 2.41 -7.04
CA ALA A 30 3.38 2.26 -6.07
C ALA A 30 3.88 1.59 -4.79
N ILE A 31 4.70 0.55 -4.91
CA ILE A 31 5.25 -0.15 -3.76
C ILE A 31 6.16 0.77 -2.95
N ALA A 32 7.01 1.54 -3.62
CA ALA A 32 7.90 2.48 -2.93
C ALA A 32 7.11 3.54 -2.17
N ALA A 33 6.06 4.09 -2.79
CA ALA A 33 5.20 5.08 -2.14
C ALA A 33 4.46 4.47 -0.95
N ALA A 34 3.95 3.25 -1.10
CA ALA A 34 3.25 2.57 -0.01
C ALA A 34 4.18 2.28 1.16
N ARG A 35 5.43 1.87 0.86
CA ARG A 35 6.42 1.62 1.91
C ARG A 35 6.73 2.88 2.70
N ALA A 36 6.89 4.01 2.00
CA ALA A 36 7.14 5.28 2.66
C ALA A 36 5.97 5.69 3.56
N LEU A 37 4.73 5.52 3.07
CA LEU A 37 3.54 5.85 3.85
C LEU A 37 3.41 4.92 5.05
N ALA A 38 3.69 3.63 4.89
CA ALA A 38 3.64 2.68 6.00
C ALA A 38 4.63 3.07 7.09
N GLY A 39 5.82 3.53 6.70
CA GLY A 39 6.82 4.01 7.66
C GLY A 39 6.34 5.23 8.44
N VAL A 40 5.74 6.20 7.75
CA VAL A 40 5.20 7.41 8.40
C VAL A 40 4.07 7.05 9.35
N ARG A 41 3.20 6.11 8.96
CA ARG A 41 2.08 5.68 9.79
C ARG A 41 2.49 4.68 10.87
N ASN A 42 3.73 4.21 10.81
CA ASN A 42 4.21 3.18 11.73
C ASN A 42 3.37 1.91 11.64
N ALA A 43 2.99 1.54 10.43
CA ALA A 43 2.19 0.35 10.18
C ALA A 43 3.04 -0.90 10.32
N ALA A 44 2.46 -1.98 10.85
CA ALA A 44 3.17 -3.25 10.99
C ALA A 44 3.33 -3.96 9.64
N ALA A 45 2.37 -3.74 8.73
CA ALA A 45 2.38 -4.35 7.41
C ALA A 45 1.56 -3.49 6.45
N PHE A 46 1.73 -3.72 5.15
CA PHE A 46 0.91 -3.05 4.15
C PHE A 46 0.71 -3.94 2.93
N GLU A 47 -0.35 -3.66 2.18
CA GLU A 47 -0.63 -4.31 0.90
C GLU A 47 -0.94 -3.26 -0.15
N VAL A 48 -0.55 -3.55 -1.39
CA VAL A 48 -0.83 -2.68 -2.53
C VAL A 48 -1.74 -3.43 -3.49
N TRP A 49 -2.82 -2.78 -3.90
CA TRP A 49 -3.81 -3.34 -4.80
C TRP A 49 -4.04 -2.41 -5.98
N GLN A 50 -4.31 -2.99 -7.15
CA GLN A 50 -4.75 -2.27 -8.33
C GLN A 50 -6.18 -2.76 -8.63
N ALA A 51 -7.19 -1.95 -8.28
CA ALA A 51 -8.59 -2.37 -8.33
C ALA A 51 -8.78 -3.64 -7.49
N THR A 52 -9.15 -4.76 -8.11
CA THR A 52 -9.35 -6.02 -7.39
C THR A 52 -8.13 -6.94 -7.46
N ARG A 53 -7.04 -6.49 -8.09
CA ARG A 53 -5.85 -7.31 -8.28
C ARG A 53 -4.83 -6.99 -7.19
N HIS A 54 -4.42 -8.01 -6.45
CA HIS A 54 -3.37 -7.89 -5.44
C HIS A 54 -2.01 -7.74 -6.15
N VAL A 55 -1.27 -6.69 -5.80
CA VAL A 55 0.01 -6.37 -6.42
C VAL A 55 1.16 -6.80 -5.54
N TYR A 56 1.13 -6.46 -4.25
CA TYR A 56 2.27 -6.67 -3.36
C TYR A 56 1.80 -6.61 -1.91
N SER A 57 2.48 -7.37 -1.05
CA SER A 57 2.26 -7.27 0.39
C SER A 57 3.59 -7.41 1.12
N GLU A 58 3.72 -6.75 2.27
CA GLU A 58 4.93 -6.75 3.06
C GLU A 58 4.56 -6.75 4.55
N GLY A 59 5.27 -7.54 5.31
CA GLY A 59 5.07 -7.62 6.77
C GLY A 59 4.72 -8.98 7.30
#